data_6476e3e12e65ba09684a94926278674f
#
_entry.id   6476e3e12e65ba09684a94926278674f
#
_cell.length_a   1.000
_cell.length_b   1.000
_cell.length_c   1.000
_cell.angle_alpha   90.00
_cell.angle_beta   90.00
_cell.angle_gamma   90.00
#
_symmetry.space_group_name_H-M   'P 1'
#
loop_
_entity.id
_entity.type
_entity.pdbx_description
1 polymer ?
#
loop_
_entity_poly.entity_id
_entity_poly.type
_entity_poly.pdbx_seq_one_letter_code
_entity_poly.pdbx_strand_id
1 'polypeptide(L)'
;VIIYINMYKNSSQLIFMLILVIFYIILFKPLSLQYNVNESCNKSQKVFCIGLGRTATSSLTSALINLGYKTWHCPCLYNSEDITNYVNNFDALTELPFCSKYDFKDLYNMYPNAKYILTVRDENKWLKSTDKYKWLADNMIKWYPGYELFLKNFYKFDFSIKNFNNYNNDVIDFFKDKSDQLLIMNIPEGDGYQKLCTFLGREMIYDDFPNVQEINLQIYLRMKYLFD
;
A
#
# COMPACT_ATOMS: atom_id res chain seq x y z
N VAL A 1 10.28 -9.86 48.87
CA VAL A 1 9.34 -10.78 48.19
C VAL A 1 8.56 -10.08 47.11
N ILE A 2 8.00 -8.86 47.34
CA ILE A 2 7.20 -8.10 46.35
C ILE A 2 8.06 -7.66 45.16
N ILE A 3 9.32 -7.27 45.36
CA ILE A 3 10.24 -6.89 44.27
C ILE A 3 10.61 -8.09 43.40
N TYR A 4 10.77 -9.27 43.99
CA TYR A 4 11.04 -10.50 43.23
C TYR A 4 9.87 -10.97 42.38
N ILE A 5 8.63 -10.80 42.86
CA ILE A 5 7.41 -11.15 42.11
C ILE A 5 7.20 -10.21 40.89
N ASN A 6 7.53 -8.93 41.02
CA ASN A 6 7.47 -7.97 39.90
C ASN A 6 8.56 -8.21 38.85
N MET A 7 9.77 -8.64 39.24
CA MET A 7 10.81 -9.03 38.26
C MET A 7 10.44 -10.31 37.51
N TYR A 8 9.79 -11.28 38.16
CA TYR A 8 9.32 -12.50 37.48
C TYR A 8 8.14 -12.23 36.54
N LYS A 9 7.24 -11.31 36.90
CA LYS A 9 6.13 -10.90 36.00
C LYS A 9 6.65 -10.25 34.74
N ASN A 10 7.65 -9.37 34.84
CA ASN A 10 8.24 -8.71 33.67
C ASN A 10 9.05 -9.68 32.79
N SER A 11 9.78 -10.65 33.41
CA SER A 11 10.55 -11.62 32.63
C SER A 11 9.65 -12.63 31.90
N SER A 12 8.56 -13.08 32.51
CA SER A 12 7.60 -13.99 31.84
C SER A 12 6.85 -13.29 30.70
N GLN A 13 6.50 -12.01 30.84
CA GLN A 13 5.94 -11.22 29.75
C GLN A 13 6.95 -10.98 28.64
N LEU A 14 8.21 -10.71 28.97
CA LEU A 14 9.29 -10.56 28.00
C LEU A 14 9.55 -11.86 27.23
N ILE A 15 9.58 -12.99 27.94
CA ILE A 15 9.73 -14.34 27.36
C ILE A 15 8.52 -14.66 26.47
N PHE A 16 7.30 -14.35 26.91
CA PHE A 16 6.10 -14.55 26.11
C PHE A 16 6.10 -13.69 24.83
N MET A 17 6.50 -12.43 24.93
CA MET A 17 6.68 -11.55 23.77
C MET A 17 7.78 -12.06 22.83
N LEU A 18 8.91 -12.52 23.36
CA LEU A 18 9.97 -13.15 22.57
C LEU A 18 9.50 -14.44 21.88
N ILE A 19 8.73 -15.27 22.55
CA ILE A 19 8.13 -16.48 21.97
C ILE A 19 7.14 -16.10 20.87
N LEU A 20 6.31 -15.08 21.06
CA LEU A 20 5.41 -14.58 20.01
C LEU A 20 6.18 -14.04 18.81
N VAL A 21 7.27 -13.31 19.03
CA VAL A 21 8.13 -12.81 17.94
C VAL A 21 8.82 -13.97 17.22
N ILE A 22 9.36 -14.94 17.94
CA ILE A 22 9.99 -16.12 17.34
C ILE A 22 8.95 -16.98 16.59
N PHE A 23 7.77 -17.17 17.18
CA PHE A 23 6.66 -17.88 16.54
C PHE A 23 6.17 -17.16 15.28
N TYR A 24 6.12 -15.83 15.34
CA TYR A 24 5.85 -14.99 14.19
C TYR A 24 6.94 -15.13 13.11
N ILE A 25 8.21 -15.09 13.48
CA ILE A 25 9.35 -15.27 12.57
C ILE A 25 9.35 -16.68 11.95
N ILE A 26 8.94 -17.70 12.69
CA ILE A 26 8.89 -19.08 12.20
C ILE A 26 7.68 -19.32 11.30
N LEU A 27 6.50 -18.81 11.66
CA LEU A 27 5.27 -19.00 10.89
C LEU A 27 5.18 -18.08 9.66
N PHE A 28 5.81 -16.91 9.74
CA PHE A 28 5.84 -15.92 8.68
C PHE A 28 7.27 -15.73 8.17
N LYS A 29 8.13 -16.79 8.22
CA LYS A 29 9.34 -16.75 7.40
C LYS A 29 8.91 -16.29 6.04
N PRO A 30 9.28 -15.06 5.58
CA PRO A 30 9.17 -14.78 4.17
C PRO A 30 9.91 -15.93 3.50
N LEU A 31 9.29 -16.61 2.55
CA LEU A 31 10.05 -17.42 1.62
C LEU A 31 11.24 -16.55 1.28
N SER A 32 12.44 -17.01 1.66
CA SER A 32 13.68 -16.30 1.41
C SER A 32 13.88 -16.28 -0.09
N LEU A 33 13.18 -15.38 -0.75
CA LEU A 33 13.47 -14.98 -2.09
C LEU A 33 14.84 -14.31 -2.00
N GLN A 34 15.87 -15.03 -2.39
CA GLN A 34 17.17 -14.45 -2.71
C GLN A 34 16.91 -13.44 -3.82
N TYR A 35 16.74 -12.18 -3.43
CA TYR A 35 16.72 -11.08 -4.38
C TYR A 35 18.11 -10.95 -4.98
N ASN A 36 18.31 -11.54 -6.16
CA ASN A 36 19.27 -11.01 -7.08
C ASN A 36 18.67 -9.70 -7.61
N VAL A 37 18.95 -8.62 -6.91
CA VAL A 37 18.71 -7.28 -7.41
C VAL A 37 19.66 -7.10 -8.58
N ASN A 38 19.21 -7.41 -9.78
CA ASN A 38 19.85 -6.92 -10.98
C ASN A 38 19.73 -5.39 -10.94
N GLU A 39 20.84 -4.71 -10.69
CA GLU A 39 20.99 -3.26 -10.52
C GLU A 39 20.62 -2.39 -11.73
N SER A 40 19.94 -2.93 -12.73
CA SER A 40 19.54 -2.19 -13.94
C SER A 40 18.17 -1.53 -13.86
N CYS A 41 17.63 -1.35 -12.64
CA CYS A 41 16.43 -0.54 -12.49
C CYS A 41 16.74 0.92 -12.79
N ASN A 42 16.13 1.48 -13.80
CA ASN A 42 16.16 2.92 -14.05
C ASN A 42 15.48 3.62 -12.86
N LYS A 43 16.25 3.93 -11.80
CA LYS A 43 15.81 4.50 -10.52
C LYS A 43 15.14 5.88 -10.65
N SER A 44 15.03 6.41 -11.88
CA SER A 44 14.51 7.76 -12.13
C SER A 44 12.99 7.82 -12.32
N GLN A 45 12.33 6.71 -12.66
CA GLN A 45 10.90 6.72 -12.95
C GLN A 45 10.08 6.30 -11.74
N LYS A 46 9.33 7.25 -11.17
CA LYS A 46 8.41 7.00 -10.05
C LYS A 46 7.15 6.28 -10.49
N VAL A 47 6.56 5.52 -9.57
CA VAL A 47 5.27 4.83 -9.76
C VAL A 47 4.28 5.31 -8.71
N PHE A 48 3.15 5.86 -9.14
CA PHE A 48 2.08 6.32 -8.27
C PHE A 48 0.80 5.52 -8.47
N CYS A 49 0.37 4.82 -7.41
CA CYS A 49 -0.91 4.12 -7.43
C CYS A 49 -2.00 5.06 -6.93
N ILE A 50 -2.80 5.52 -7.87
CA ILE A 50 -3.84 6.52 -7.68
C ILE A 50 -5.25 5.91 -7.63
N GLY A 51 -5.37 4.59 -7.56
CA GLY A 51 -6.64 3.92 -7.28
C GLY A 51 -7.14 4.18 -5.86
N LEU A 52 -8.47 4.25 -5.71
CA LEU A 52 -9.10 4.39 -4.40
C LEU A 52 -8.80 3.18 -3.50
N GLY A 53 -8.76 3.37 -2.21
CA GLY A 53 -8.65 2.27 -1.25
C GLY A 53 -9.71 1.18 -1.49
N ARG A 54 -9.44 -0.05 -1.09
CA ARG A 54 -10.30 -1.24 -1.28
C ARG A 54 -10.40 -1.76 -2.72
N THR A 55 -9.51 -1.32 -3.60
CA THR A 55 -9.35 -1.84 -4.98
C THR A 55 -8.14 -2.78 -5.14
N ALA A 56 -7.71 -3.45 -4.06
CA ALA A 56 -6.54 -4.33 -3.96
C ALA A 56 -5.18 -3.60 -4.00
N THR A 57 -5.12 -2.37 -3.49
CA THR A 57 -3.91 -1.55 -3.38
C THR A 57 -2.80 -2.23 -2.58
N SER A 58 -3.13 -2.98 -1.52
CA SER A 58 -2.17 -3.76 -0.72
C SER A 58 -1.51 -4.88 -1.52
N SER A 59 -2.28 -5.58 -2.36
CA SER A 59 -1.77 -6.62 -3.26
C SER A 59 -0.84 -6.03 -4.32
N LEU A 60 -1.22 -4.87 -4.89
CA LEU A 60 -0.35 -4.14 -5.82
C LEU A 60 0.95 -3.68 -5.15
N THR A 61 0.88 -3.18 -3.91
CA THR A 61 2.08 -2.82 -3.14
C THR A 61 3.04 -3.99 -3.00
N SER A 62 2.52 -5.16 -2.62
CA SER A 62 3.32 -6.37 -2.49
C SER A 62 3.91 -6.81 -3.84
N ALA A 63 3.15 -6.69 -4.92
CA ALA A 63 3.64 -7.01 -6.26
C ALA A 63 4.78 -6.07 -6.70
N LEU A 64 4.68 -4.77 -6.44
CA LEU A 64 5.74 -3.80 -6.71
C LEU A 64 7.01 -4.10 -5.90
N ILE A 65 6.86 -4.47 -4.62
CA ILE A 65 7.99 -4.90 -3.79
C ILE A 65 8.66 -6.14 -4.37
N ASN A 66 7.89 -7.12 -4.82
CA ASN A 66 8.41 -8.34 -5.46
C ASN A 66 9.18 -8.02 -6.75
N LEU A 67 8.77 -6.98 -7.49
CA LEU A 67 9.48 -6.49 -8.67
C LEU A 67 10.68 -5.59 -8.35
N GLY A 68 11.07 -5.45 -7.08
CA GLY A 68 12.26 -4.72 -6.65
C GLY A 68 12.06 -3.22 -6.42
N TYR A 69 10.81 -2.70 -6.49
CA TYR A 69 10.54 -1.31 -6.15
C TYR A 69 10.59 -1.11 -4.63
N LYS A 70 11.31 -0.11 -4.16
CA LYS A 70 11.18 0.37 -2.80
C LYS A 70 9.84 1.08 -2.67
N THR A 71 8.85 0.38 -2.12
CA THR A 71 7.44 0.80 -2.16
C THR A 71 6.91 1.14 -0.78
N TRP A 72 6.17 2.24 -0.66
CA TRP A 72 5.45 2.59 0.54
C TRP A 72 3.94 2.61 0.32
N HIS A 73 3.19 2.07 1.27
CA HIS A 73 1.73 2.01 1.24
C HIS A 73 1.14 2.99 2.22
N CYS A 74 0.19 3.82 1.75
CA CYS A 74 -0.54 4.76 2.58
C CYS A 74 0.36 5.72 3.40
N PRO A 75 1.05 6.69 2.77
CA PRO A 75 2.02 7.59 3.44
C PRO A 75 1.47 8.36 4.63
N CYS A 76 0.19 8.70 4.63
CA CYS A 76 -0.41 9.55 5.67
C CYS A 76 -0.51 8.90 7.05
N LEU A 77 -0.34 7.58 7.15
CA LEU A 77 -0.33 6.89 8.46
C LEU A 77 0.82 7.37 9.37
N TYR A 78 1.72 8.21 8.85
CA TYR A 78 2.86 8.75 9.57
C TYR A 78 2.81 10.27 9.78
N ASN A 79 1.61 10.83 9.87
CA ASN A 79 1.37 12.25 10.16
C ASN A 79 1.86 13.23 9.10
N SER A 80 2.05 12.82 7.86
CA SER A 80 2.42 13.74 6.78
C SER A 80 1.45 13.63 5.60
N GLU A 81 0.71 14.70 5.35
CA GLU A 81 -0.05 14.88 4.11
C GLU A 81 0.88 15.26 2.93
N ASP A 82 2.11 15.66 3.23
CA ASP A 82 3.12 16.00 2.24
C ASP A 82 3.94 14.75 1.87
N ILE A 83 3.70 14.25 0.67
CA ILE A 83 4.35 13.04 0.16
C ILE A 83 5.77 13.27 -0.37
N THR A 84 6.26 14.52 -0.44
CA THR A 84 7.57 14.82 -1.08
C THR A 84 8.72 14.08 -0.42
N ASN A 85 8.72 13.95 0.91
CA ASN A 85 9.72 13.17 1.63
C ASN A 85 9.68 11.69 1.26
N TYR A 86 8.47 11.12 1.04
CA TYR A 86 8.31 9.73 0.63
C TYR A 86 8.73 9.52 -0.82
N VAL A 87 8.37 10.44 -1.72
CA VAL A 87 8.80 10.36 -3.13
C VAL A 87 10.31 10.35 -3.27
N ASN A 88 11.03 11.10 -2.43
CA ASN A 88 12.49 11.13 -2.45
C ASN A 88 13.13 9.80 -1.99
N ASN A 89 12.46 9.08 -1.09
CA ASN A 89 13.01 7.88 -0.44
C ASN A 89 12.44 6.57 -1.00
N PHE A 90 11.37 6.62 -1.79
CA PHE A 90 10.68 5.44 -2.33
C PHE A 90 10.50 5.56 -3.85
N ASP A 91 10.55 4.41 -4.53
CA ASP A 91 10.35 4.31 -5.97
C ASP A 91 8.87 4.31 -6.32
N ALA A 92 8.04 3.75 -5.44
CA ALA A 92 6.60 3.67 -5.63
C ALA A 92 5.82 4.04 -4.37
N LEU A 93 4.69 4.74 -4.56
CA LEU A 93 3.74 5.08 -3.51
C LEU A 93 2.34 4.58 -3.89
N THR A 94 1.63 4.01 -2.92
CA THR A 94 0.30 3.42 -3.14
C THR A 94 -0.74 3.97 -2.19
N GLU A 95 -2.04 3.88 -2.58
CA GLU A 95 -3.20 4.38 -1.84
C GLU A 95 -3.18 5.91 -1.63
N LEU A 96 -2.71 6.63 -2.63
CA LEU A 96 -2.49 8.07 -2.56
C LEU A 96 -3.77 8.91 -2.40
N PRO A 97 -4.94 8.58 -2.98
CA PRO A 97 -6.13 9.42 -2.87
C PRO A 97 -6.58 9.72 -1.44
N PHE A 98 -6.32 8.81 -0.50
CA PHE A 98 -6.64 9.02 0.93
C PHE A 98 -5.44 9.46 1.75
N CYS A 99 -4.25 9.38 1.17
CA CYS A 99 -3.00 9.51 1.88
C CYS A 99 -2.13 10.67 1.41
N SER A 100 -2.69 11.57 0.61
CA SER A 100 -1.98 12.75 0.11
C SER A 100 -2.91 13.95 0.08
N LYS A 101 -2.35 15.14 0.30
CA LYS A 101 -3.04 16.41 0.04
C LYS A 101 -3.11 16.74 -1.45
N TYR A 102 -2.33 16.05 -2.26
CA TYR A 102 -2.24 16.23 -3.70
C TYR A 102 -3.18 15.24 -4.40
N ASP A 103 -3.98 15.72 -5.35
CA ASP A 103 -4.74 14.87 -6.24
C ASP A 103 -3.86 14.30 -7.37
N PHE A 104 -4.41 13.48 -8.24
CA PHE A 104 -3.64 12.86 -9.32
C PHE A 104 -3.17 13.87 -10.37
N LYS A 105 -3.84 15.02 -10.53
CA LYS A 105 -3.44 16.10 -11.45
C LYS A 105 -2.27 16.88 -10.88
N ASP A 106 -2.30 17.16 -9.57
CA ASP A 106 -1.17 17.77 -8.86
C ASP A 106 0.05 16.87 -8.95
N LEU A 107 -0.11 15.56 -8.71
CA LEU A 107 0.96 14.58 -8.83
C LEU A 107 1.53 14.54 -10.24
N TYR A 108 0.69 14.60 -11.25
CA TYR A 108 1.12 14.64 -12.63
C TYR A 108 1.93 15.91 -12.95
N ASN A 109 1.49 17.07 -12.47
CA ASN A 109 2.21 18.33 -12.65
C ASN A 109 3.59 18.32 -11.96
N MET A 110 3.67 17.70 -10.79
CA MET A 110 4.95 17.57 -10.04
C MET A 110 5.88 16.50 -10.63
N TYR A 111 5.32 15.43 -11.19
CA TYR A 111 6.05 14.26 -11.67
C TYR A 111 5.56 13.80 -13.06
N PRO A 112 5.72 14.62 -14.11
CA PRO A 112 5.14 14.37 -15.43
C PRO A 112 5.69 13.13 -16.15
N ASN A 113 6.85 12.62 -15.70
CA ASN A 113 7.48 11.42 -16.25
C ASN A 113 7.19 10.15 -15.42
N ALA A 114 6.35 10.24 -14.39
CA ALA A 114 6.01 9.09 -13.58
C ALA A 114 5.06 8.14 -14.31
N LYS A 115 5.00 6.88 -13.85
CA LYS A 115 3.97 5.91 -14.22
C LYS A 115 2.85 5.95 -13.19
N TYR A 116 1.62 5.90 -13.66
CA TYR A 116 0.41 5.94 -12.83
C TYR A 116 -0.36 4.64 -12.94
N ILE A 117 -0.84 4.11 -11.83
CA ILE A 117 -1.63 2.88 -11.81
C ILE A 117 -2.97 3.19 -11.12
N LEU A 118 -4.05 3.03 -11.88
CA LEU A 118 -5.42 3.10 -11.38
C LEU A 118 -5.91 1.68 -11.12
N THR A 119 -5.98 1.29 -9.85
CA THR A 119 -6.64 0.05 -9.48
C THR A 119 -8.15 0.28 -9.43
N VAL A 120 -8.88 -0.62 -10.09
CA VAL A 120 -10.35 -0.59 -10.16
C VAL A 120 -10.94 -1.88 -9.60
N ARG A 121 -12.24 -1.89 -9.38
CA ARG A 121 -13.01 -3.03 -8.87
C ARG A 121 -14.45 -2.89 -9.29
N ASP A 122 -15.22 -3.99 -9.31
CA ASP A 122 -16.67 -3.94 -9.36
C ASP A 122 -17.23 -3.03 -8.24
N GLU A 123 -18.10 -2.10 -8.60
CA GLU A 123 -18.57 -1.03 -7.72
C GLU A 123 -19.34 -1.54 -6.49
N ASN A 124 -20.12 -2.62 -6.65
CA ASN A 124 -20.86 -3.21 -5.54
C ASN A 124 -19.94 -3.99 -4.60
N LYS A 125 -18.94 -4.71 -5.16
CA LYS A 125 -17.88 -5.38 -4.38
C LYS A 125 -17.02 -4.35 -3.65
N TRP A 126 -16.76 -3.19 -4.28
CA TRP A 126 -16.03 -2.09 -3.65
C TRP A 126 -16.80 -1.51 -2.47
N LEU A 127 -18.09 -1.17 -2.64
CA LEU A 127 -18.93 -0.61 -1.59
C LEU A 127 -19.01 -1.56 -0.37
N LYS A 128 -19.26 -2.85 -0.60
CA LYS A 128 -19.25 -3.86 0.48
C LYS A 128 -17.91 -3.94 1.20
N SER A 129 -16.80 -3.80 0.48
CA SER A 129 -15.46 -3.82 1.08
C SER A 129 -15.18 -2.57 1.91
N THR A 130 -15.65 -1.41 1.48
CA THR A 130 -15.54 -0.14 2.21
C THR A 130 -16.35 -0.13 3.48
N ASP A 131 -17.59 -0.64 3.47
CA ASP A 131 -18.43 -0.73 4.65
C ASP A 131 -17.79 -1.62 5.73
N LYS A 132 -17.26 -2.76 5.30
CA LYS A 132 -16.51 -3.65 6.20
C LYS A 132 -15.27 -2.95 6.77
N TYR A 133 -14.59 -2.13 5.96
CA TYR A 133 -13.39 -1.43 6.40
C TYR A 133 -13.69 -0.26 7.33
N LYS A 134 -14.79 0.47 7.14
CA LYS A 134 -15.26 1.50 8.08
C LYS A 134 -15.41 0.94 9.48
N TRP A 135 -16.08 -0.22 9.61
CA TRP A 135 -16.21 -0.88 10.91
C TRP A 135 -14.84 -1.22 11.53
N LEU A 136 -13.91 -1.73 10.73
CA LEU A 136 -12.55 -2.06 11.17
C LEU A 136 -11.79 -0.80 11.59
N ALA A 137 -11.89 0.27 10.81
CA ALA A 137 -11.26 1.54 11.06
C ALA A 137 -11.71 2.15 12.39
N ASP A 138 -13.02 2.18 12.67
CA ASP A 138 -13.61 2.70 13.92
C ASP A 138 -13.13 1.93 15.16
N ASN A 139 -12.80 0.65 15.01
CA ASN A 139 -12.31 -0.18 16.11
C ASN A 139 -10.78 -0.18 16.25
N MET A 140 -10.04 0.13 15.18
CA MET A 140 -8.57 0.16 15.19
C MET A 140 -7.98 1.50 15.63
N ILE A 141 -8.75 2.59 15.59
CA ILE A 141 -8.29 3.95 15.94
C ILE A 141 -7.60 4.02 17.31
N LYS A 142 -8.04 3.17 18.26
CA LYS A 142 -7.50 3.10 19.62
C LYS A 142 -6.05 2.59 19.68
N TRP A 143 -5.57 1.95 18.61
CA TRP A 143 -4.30 1.23 18.59
C TRP A 143 -3.20 1.91 17.76
N TYR A 144 -3.56 2.90 16.91
CA TYR A 144 -2.64 3.56 15.98
C TYR A 144 -2.74 5.07 16.04
N PRO A 145 -1.89 5.76 16.82
CA PRO A 145 -1.94 7.24 16.96
C PRO A 145 -1.85 8.03 15.65
N GLY A 146 -1.17 7.51 14.64
CA GLY A 146 -1.08 8.15 13.32
C GLY A 146 -2.29 7.92 12.39
N TYR A 147 -3.26 7.14 12.85
CA TYR A 147 -4.40 6.75 12.04
C TYR A 147 -5.47 7.85 11.92
N GLU A 148 -5.45 8.81 12.82
CA GLU A 148 -6.45 9.90 12.86
C GLU A 148 -6.44 10.74 11.57
N LEU A 149 -5.27 11.03 11.02
CA LEU A 149 -5.16 11.81 9.78
C LEU A 149 -5.71 11.02 8.58
N PHE A 150 -5.38 9.72 8.49
CA PHE A 150 -5.95 8.85 7.47
C PHE A 150 -7.47 8.82 7.56
N LEU A 151 -8.02 8.61 8.75
CA LEU A 151 -9.47 8.57 8.94
C LEU A 151 -10.13 9.91 8.61
N LYS A 152 -9.51 11.02 9.00
CA LYS A 152 -10.00 12.34 8.62
C LYS A 152 -10.14 12.49 7.11
N ASN A 153 -9.16 12.06 6.34
CA ASN A 153 -9.19 12.10 4.88
C ASN A 153 -10.13 11.03 4.30
N PHE A 154 -10.11 9.84 4.86
CA PHE A 154 -11.01 8.75 4.50
C PHE A 154 -12.48 9.13 4.67
N TYR A 155 -12.88 9.70 5.82
CA TYR A 155 -14.28 10.09 6.06
C TYR A 155 -14.72 11.36 5.34
N LYS A 156 -13.80 12.14 4.78
CA LYS A 156 -14.17 13.24 3.88
C LYS A 156 -14.65 12.76 2.52
N PHE A 157 -14.26 11.54 2.13
CA PHE A 157 -14.68 10.96 0.87
C PHE A 157 -16.10 10.42 1.00
N ASP A 158 -16.99 10.83 0.11
CA ASP A 158 -18.32 10.24 0.00
C ASP A 158 -18.21 8.87 -0.69
N PHE A 159 -18.31 7.80 0.10
CA PHE A 159 -18.24 6.42 -0.35
C PHE A 159 -19.53 5.98 -1.04
N SER A 160 -19.91 6.68 -2.11
CA SER A 160 -20.99 6.29 -3.00
C SER A 160 -20.46 5.69 -4.30
N ILE A 161 -21.24 4.81 -4.92
CA ILE A 161 -20.92 4.25 -6.25
C ILE A 161 -20.74 5.39 -7.27
N LYS A 162 -21.57 6.43 -7.18
CA LYS A 162 -21.46 7.60 -8.04
C LYS A 162 -20.09 8.26 -7.96
N ASN A 163 -19.59 8.51 -6.74
CA ASN A 163 -18.30 9.17 -6.56
C ASN A 163 -17.13 8.24 -6.92
N PHE A 164 -17.26 6.94 -6.64
CA PHE A 164 -16.30 5.94 -7.10
C PHE A 164 -16.15 5.97 -8.62
N ASN A 165 -17.26 5.95 -9.34
CA ASN A 165 -17.27 5.95 -10.80
C ASN A 165 -16.79 7.31 -11.36
N ASN A 166 -17.23 8.42 -10.77
CA ASN A 166 -16.78 9.75 -11.17
C ASN A 166 -15.25 9.88 -11.05
N TYR A 167 -14.68 9.46 -9.91
CA TYR A 167 -13.24 9.49 -9.70
C TYR A 167 -12.49 8.67 -10.76
N ASN A 168 -12.92 7.43 -10.99
CA ASN A 168 -12.27 6.57 -11.98
C ASN A 168 -12.36 7.15 -13.38
N ASN A 169 -13.51 7.70 -13.77
CA ASN A 169 -13.72 8.34 -15.07
C ASN A 169 -12.85 9.61 -15.21
N ASP A 170 -12.77 10.44 -14.17
CA ASP A 170 -11.94 11.65 -14.20
C ASP A 170 -10.44 11.31 -14.41
N VAL A 171 -9.96 10.23 -13.78
CA VAL A 171 -8.59 9.75 -14.00
C VAL A 171 -8.42 9.26 -15.44
N ILE A 172 -9.33 8.42 -15.93
CA ILE A 172 -9.27 7.87 -17.29
C ILE A 172 -9.29 8.99 -18.33
N ASP A 173 -10.20 9.94 -18.18
CA ASP A 173 -10.33 11.09 -19.10
C ASP A 173 -9.08 11.97 -19.09
N PHE A 174 -8.48 12.19 -17.93
CA PHE A 174 -7.26 12.98 -17.83
C PHE A 174 -6.08 12.32 -18.55
N PHE A 175 -5.97 11.00 -18.47
CA PHE A 175 -4.88 10.24 -19.07
C PHE A 175 -5.18 9.71 -20.49
N LYS A 176 -6.33 10.01 -21.08
CA LYS A 176 -6.72 9.44 -22.40
C LYS A 176 -5.69 9.63 -23.51
N ASP A 177 -5.00 10.79 -23.53
CA ASP A 177 -3.96 11.12 -24.50
C ASP A 177 -2.54 10.81 -23.97
N LYS A 178 -2.43 10.08 -22.86
CA LYS A 178 -1.21 9.72 -22.14
C LYS A 178 -1.23 8.22 -21.75
N SER A 179 -1.66 7.38 -22.69
CA SER A 179 -1.91 5.95 -22.44
C SER A 179 -0.67 5.16 -22.04
N ASP A 180 0.51 5.66 -22.37
CA ASP A 180 1.80 5.08 -21.94
C ASP A 180 2.12 5.38 -20.46
N GLN A 181 1.42 6.32 -19.84
CA GLN A 181 1.64 6.71 -18.44
C GLN A 181 0.60 6.16 -17.47
N LEU A 182 -0.57 5.68 -17.93
CA LEU A 182 -1.61 5.11 -17.09
C LEU A 182 -1.81 3.62 -17.34
N LEU A 183 -1.74 2.83 -16.30
CA LEU A 183 -2.21 1.44 -16.27
C LEU A 183 -3.50 1.35 -15.46
N ILE A 184 -4.55 0.77 -16.05
CA ILE A 184 -5.78 0.42 -15.32
C ILE A 184 -5.72 -1.07 -14.98
N MET A 185 -5.84 -1.41 -13.69
CA MET A 185 -5.79 -2.80 -13.21
C MET A 185 -7.04 -3.19 -12.41
N ASN A 186 -7.69 -4.27 -12.81
CA ASN A 186 -8.73 -4.93 -12.02
C ASN A 186 -8.17 -6.24 -11.43
N ILE A 187 -7.36 -6.10 -10.38
CA ILE A 187 -6.70 -7.23 -9.69
C ILE A 187 -7.73 -8.26 -9.17
N PRO A 188 -8.86 -7.86 -8.55
CA PRO A 188 -9.88 -8.81 -8.14
C PRO A 188 -10.52 -9.65 -9.25
N GLU A 189 -10.42 -9.22 -10.52
CA GLU A 189 -10.95 -9.94 -11.68
C GLU A 189 -9.84 -10.60 -12.51
N GLY A 190 -8.61 -10.68 -11.96
CA GLY A 190 -7.54 -11.50 -12.54
C GLY A 190 -6.41 -10.74 -13.23
N ASP A 191 -6.41 -9.39 -13.23
CA ASP A 191 -5.23 -8.66 -13.68
C ASP A 191 -4.04 -8.94 -12.76
N GLY A 192 -2.90 -9.31 -13.34
CA GLY A 192 -1.73 -9.79 -12.61
C GLY A 192 -0.41 -9.24 -13.13
N TYR A 193 0.67 -10.00 -12.85
CA TYR A 193 2.03 -9.61 -13.20
C TYR A 193 2.25 -9.38 -14.68
N GLN A 194 1.64 -10.15 -15.57
CA GLN A 194 1.82 -9.95 -17.01
C GLN A 194 1.48 -8.51 -17.42
N LYS A 195 0.34 -8.00 -16.97
CA LYS A 195 -0.13 -6.64 -17.29
C LYS A 195 0.76 -5.58 -16.63
N LEU A 196 1.10 -5.80 -15.35
CA LEU A 196 1.94 -4.90 -14.58
C LEU A 196 3.36 -4.80 -15.14
N CYS A 197 4.00 -5.94 -15.43
CA CYS A 197 5.36 -6.00 -15.95
C CYS A 197 5.46 -5.41 -17.35
N THR A 198 4.49 -5.69 -18.23
CA THR A 198 4.43 -5.08 -19.56
C THR A 198 4.41 -3.55 -19.48
N PHE A 199 3.58 -3.00 -18.60
CA PHE A 199 3.47 -1.55 -18.41
C PHE A 199 4.74 -0.91 -17.83
N LEU A 200 5.38 -1.60 -16.87
CA LEU A 200 6.58 -1.09 -16.18
C LEU A 200 7.88 -1.41 -16.94
N GLY A 201 7.80 -2.12 -18.07
CA GLY A 201 8.99 -2.57 -18.81
C GLY A 201 9.86 -3.53 -17.99
N ARG A 202 9.23 -4.44 -17.25
CA ARG A 202 9.90 -5.42 -16.39
C ARG A 202 9.72 -6.82 -16.91
N GLU A 203 10.70 -7.68 -16.63
CA GLU A 203 10.57 -9.10 -16.84
C GLU A 203 9.56 -9.69 -15.83
N MET A 204 8.71 -10.59 -16.32
CA MET A 204 7.77 -11.33 -15.47
C MET A 204 8.52 -12.52 -14.83
N ILE A 205 8.74 -12.43 -13.53
CA ILE A 205 9.47 -13.45 -12.77
C ILE A 205 8.56 -14.22 -11.79
N TYR A 206 7.29 -13.86 -11.72
CA TYR A 206 6.28 -14.47 -10.85
C TYR A 206 5.00 -14.73 -11.63
N ASP A 207 4.37 -15.87 -11.40
CA ASP A 207 3.10 -16.25 -12.01
C ASP A 207 1.91 -15.81 -11.13
N ASP A 208 2.01 -16.06 -9.82
CA ASP A 208 0.94 -15.76 -8.87
C ASP A 208 1.00 -14.33 -8.32
N PHE A 209 -0.07 -13.56 -8.59
CA PHE A 209 -0.18 -12.21 -8.06
C PHE A 209 -0.52 -12.23 -6.55
N PRO A 210 0.10 -11.39 -5.72
CA PRO A 210 -0.11 -11.39 -4.28
C PRO A 210 -1.59 -11.14 -3.91
N ASN A 211 -2.10 -11.91 -2.96
CA ASN A 211 -3.37 -11.66 -2.31
C ASN A 211 -3.14 -11.31 -0.85
N VAL A 212 -3.01 -10.02 -0.55
CA VAL A 212 -2.54 -9.51 0.73
C VAL A 212 -3.62 -8.71 1.43
N GLN A 213 -3.80 -8.99 2.72
CA GLN A 213 -4.61 -8.15 3.60
C GLN A 213 -3.78 -6.98 4.13
N GLU A 214 -4.39 -5.79 4.21
CA GLU A 214 -3.72 -4.54 4.58
C GLU A 214 -2.96 -4.59 5.90
N ILE A 215 -3.52 -5.21 6.93
CA ILE A 215 -2.89 -5.27 8.26
C ILE A 215 -1.53 -6.00 8.22
N ASN A 216 -1.44 -7.07 7.44
CA ASN A 216 -0.21 -7.84 7.29
C ASN A 216 0.85 -7.04 6.52
N LEU A 217 0.42 -6.28 5.51
CA LEU A 217 1.31 -5.42 4.74
C LEU A 217 1.90 -4.30 5.61
N GLN A 218 1.08 -3.62 6.42
CA GLN A 218 1.56 -2.54 7.30
C GLN A 218 2.60 -3.03 8.32
N ILE A 219 2.37 -4.21 8.90
CA ILE A 219 3.35 -4.84 9.81
C ILE A 219 4.66 -5.12 9.05
N TYR A 220 4.56 -5.72 7.86
CA TYR A 220 5.74 -6.03 7.04
C TYR A 220 6.54 -4.78 6.65
N LEU A 221 5.90 -3.72 6.17
CA LEU A 221 6.56 -2.48 5.78
C LEU A 221 7.26 -1.79 6.95
N ARG A 222 6.61 -1.78 8.12
CA ARG A 222 7.24 -1.26 9.35
C ARG A 222 8.49 -2.03 9.70
N MET A 223 8.44 -3.35 9.67
CA MET A 223 9.61 -4.17 9.99
C MET A 223 10.72 -4.01 8.95
N LYS A 224 10.39 -3.89 7.68
CA LYS A 224 11.36 -3.76 6.59
C LYS A 224 12.09 -2.42 6.58
N TYR A 225 11.41 -1.31 6.90
CA TYR A 225 11.93 0.04 6.76
C TYR A 225 12.15 0.79 8.09
N LEU A 226 11.97 0.11 9.24
CA LEU A 226 12.24 0.68 10.56
C LEU A 226 13.74 0.76 10.87
N PHE A 227 14.56 0.01 10.13
CA PHE A 227 16.00 -0.14 10.36
C PHE A 227 16.86 0.33 9.17
N ASP A 228 16.25 0.91 8.13
CA ASP A 228 16.90 1.64 7.03
C ASP A 228 16.88 3.16 7.28
#